data_48d578b63ea0df80abc902011c49009c
#
_entry.id   48d578b63ea0df80abc902011c49009c
#
_cell.length_a   1.000
_cell.length_b   1.000
_cell.length_c   1.000
_cell.angle_alpha   90.00
_cell.angle_beta   90.00
_cell.angle_gamma   90.00
#
_symmetry.space_group_name_H-M   'P 1'
#
loop_
_entity.id
_entity.type
_entity.pdbx_description
1 polymer ?
#
loop_
_entity_poly.entity_id
_entity_poly.type
_entity_poly.pdbx_seq_one_letter_code
_entity_poly.pdbx_strand_id
1 'polypeptide(L)'
;ENIPAVAGDLEAQGKTVLFVQKDSEVVAVMGASDTVRPEIPQSIATLRSLGIKDIQILTGDNERVAAALAQKLGVNYRANLLPEDKIAIVKEYQSQGHIVVMVGDGVNDAPALAQANIGMAMGAAGTDVALEAAHIALMREDWTLVPEAIHIARRTMRVVKTNIAFTAIYNLLGLTLAAFGILPPILAAAAQSLPDLGILANSSRLLRLKRANEESK
;
A
#
# COMPACT_ATOMS: atom_id res chain seq x y z
N GLU A 1 16.63 22.10 36.74
CA GLU A 1 15.81 22.29 35.54
C GLU A 1 14.47 21.59 35.70
N ASN A 2 13.39 22.20 35.21
CA ASN A 2 12.05 21.66 35.34
C ASN A 2 11.88 20.48 34.35
N ILE A 3 12.07 19.24 34.81
CA ILE A 3 11.98 18.00 34.02
C ILE A 3 10.69 17.93 33.17
N PRO A 4 9.49 18.28 33.70
CA PRO A 4 8.27 18.30 32.88
C PRO A 4 8.31 19.30 31.73
N ALA A 5 8.95 20.46 31.88
CA ALA A 5 9.06 21.45 30.82
C ALA A 5 10.00 20.96 29.70
N VAL A 6 11.17 20.40 30.07
CA VAL A 6 12.11 19.82 29.08
C VAL A 6 11.48 18.64 28.34
N ALA A 7 10.73 17.79 29.03
CA ALA A 7 10.00 16.69 28.38
C ALA A 7 8.96 17.22 27.37
N GLY A 8 8.18 18.23 27.76
CA GLY A 8 7.19 18.87 26.88
C GLY A 8 7.81 19.52 25.63
N ASP A 9 8.97 20.14 25.78
CA ASP A 9 9.71 20.74 24.67
C ASP A 9 10.24 19.68 23.68
N LEU A 10 10.72 18.55 24.19
CA LEU A 10 11.17 17.45 23.36
C LEU A 10 10.01 16.79 22.61
N GLU A 11 8.86 16.57 23.26
CA GLU A 11 7.64 16.07 22.62
C GLU A 11 7.11 17.05 21.56
N ALA A 12 7.14 18.35 21.82
CA ALA A 12 6.76 19.38 20.84
C ALA A 12 7.66 19.39 19.59
N GLN A 13 8.91 18.90 19.72
CA GLN A 13 9.82 18.67 18.60
C GLN A 13 9.59 17.33 17.89
N GLY A 14 8.54 16.57 18.23
CA GLY A 14 8.24 15.25 17.66
C GLY A 14 9.17 14.13 18.15
N LYS A 15 9.72 14.27 19.36
CA LYS A 15 10.63 13.27 19.97
C LYS A 15 9.89 12.43 21.00
N THR A 16 10.16 11.14 21.04
CA THR A 16 9.75 10.26 22.14
C THR A 16 10.65 10.51 23.34
N VAL A 17 10.05 10.84 24.49
CA VAL A 17 10.79 11.15 25.70
C VAL A 17 11.06 9.90 26.53
N LEU A 18 12.32 9.71 26.88
CA LEU A 18 12.80 8.65 27.78
C LEU A 18 13.37 9.29 29.05
N PHE A 19 12.95 8.81 30.21
CA PHE A 19 13.46 9.24 31.50
C PHE A 19 14.50 8.25 31.98
N VAL A 20 15.67 8.76 32.42
CA VAL A 20 16.71 7.97 33.08
C VAL A 20 16.58 8.20 34.57
N GLN A 21 16.31 7.13 35.30
CA GLN A 21 16.15 7.16 36.77
C GLN A 21 17.31 6.46 37.44
N LYS A 22 17.82 7.05 38.52
CA LYS A 22 18.78 6.46 39.44
C LYS A 22 18.30 6.66 40.89
N ASP A 23 18.25 5.62 41.67
CA ASP A 23 17.84 5.66 43.10
C ASP A 23 16.51 6.40 43.33
N SER A 24 15.50 6.15 42.48
CA SER A 24 14.18 6.79 42.48
C SER A 24 14.16 8.28 42.10
N GLU A 25 15.27 8.84 41.67
CA GLU A 25 15.37 10.22 41.18
C GLU A 25 15.62 10.24 39.67
N VAL A 26 14.88 11.09 38.92
CA VAL A 26 15.10 11.28 37.49
C VAL A 26 16.34 12.13 37.28
N VAL A 27 17.41 11.51 36.79
CA VAL A 27 18.72 12.14 36.62
C VAL A 27 18.95 12.69 35.19
N ALA A 28 18.20 12.19 34.19
CA ALA A 28 18.29 12.69 32.82
C ALA A 28 16.99 12.47 32.05
N VAL A 29 16.77 13.30 31.02
CA VAL A 29 15.71 13.15 30.03
C VAL A 29 16.37 13.05 28.65
N MET A 30 16.01 12.03 27.90
CA MET A 30 16.50 11.82 26.54
C MET A 30 15.35 11.90 25.56
N GLY A 31 15.54 12.61 24.43
CA GLY A 31 14.60 12.61 23.32
C GLY A 31 15.08 11.69 22.22
N ALA A 32 14.37 10.58 22.00
CA ALA A 32 14.56 9.77 20.81
C ALA A 32 13.70 10.31 19.66
N SER A 33 14.29 10.47 18.49
CA SER A 33 13.55 10.92 17.29
C SER A 33 13.75 9.90 16.19
N ASP A 34 12.65 9.36 15.72
CA ASP A 34 12.66 8.63 14.46
C ASP A 34 12.84 9.62 13.32
N THR A 35 13.86 9.39 12.51
CA THR A 35 14.07 10.19 11.31
C THR A 35 13.11 9.69 10.24
N VAL A 36 12.21 10.57 9.78
CA VAL A 36 11.38 10.24 8.62
C VAL A 36 12.28 9.85 7.46
N ARG A 37 12.13 8.65 6.96
CA ARG A 37 12.89 8.15 5.82
C ARG A 37 12.68 9.06 4.61
N PRO A 38 13.73 9.45 3.89
CA PRO A 38 13.66 10.45 2.82
C PRO A 38 12.71 10.06 1.68
N GLU A 39 12.48 8.77 1.47
CA GLU A 39 11.59 8.25 0.43
C GLU A 39 10.09 8.38 0.77
N ILE A 40 9.70 8.56 2.05
CA ILE A 40 8.29 8.61 2.46
C ILE A 40 7.51 9.77 1.84
N PRO A 41 7.99 11.04 1.88
CA PRO A 41 7.27 12.15 1.26
C PRO A 41 7.02 11.94 -0.24
N GLN A 42 8.00 11.39 -0.96
CA GLN A 42 7.87 11.10 -2.37
C GLN A 42 6.87 9.96 -2.62
N SER A 43 6.88 8.92 -1.78
CA SER A 43 5.94 7.80 -1.86
C SER A 43 4.50 8.27 -1.65
N ILE A 44 4.25 9.16 -0.67
CA ILE A 44 2.96 9.78 -0.43
C ILE A 44 2.50 10.60 -1.65
N ALA A 45 3.40 11.41 -2.23
CA ALA A 45 3.09 12.19 -3.43
C ALA A 45 2.73 11.28 -4.61
N THR A 46 3.46 10.17 -4.79
CA THR A 46 3.17 9.17 -5.83
C THR A 46 1.83 8.48 -5.58
N LEU A 47 1.51 8.09 -4.34
CA LEU A 47 0.20 7.52 -4.00
C LEU A 47 -0.95 8.48 -4.34
N ARG A 48 -0.79 9.77 -4.04
CA ARG A 48 -1.78 10.80 -4.41
C ARG A 48 -1.94 10.93 -5.93
N SER A 49 -0.86 10.91 -6.69
CA SER A 49 -0.90 10.92 -8.16
C SER A 49 -1.60 9.68 -8.72
N LEU A 50 -1.50 8.55 -8.04
CA LEU A 50 -2.28 7.35 -8.33
C LEU A 50 -3.75 7.44 -7.89
N GLY A 51 -4.21 8.57 -7.34
CA GLY A 51 -5.59 8.82 -6.93
C GLY A 51 -5.95 8.26 -5.55
N ILE A 52 -4.98 7.92 -4.71
CA ILE A 52 -5.20 7.61 -3.29
C ILE A 52 -5.34 8.95 -2.56
N LYS A 53 -6.57 9.27 -2.14
CA LYS A 53 -6.88 10.58 -1.54
C LYS A 53 -6.73 10.56 -0.02
N ASP A 54 -7.11 9.48 0.61
CA ASP A 54 -7.12 9.33 2.05
C ASP A 54 -5.92 8.47 2.47
N ILE A 55 -4.98 9.13 3.14
CA ILE A 55 -3.77 8.50 3.68
C ILE A 55 -3.70 8.89 5.14
N GLN A 56 -3.61 7.89 6.02
CA GLN A 56 -3.66 8.08 7.46
C GLN A 56 -2.56 7.30 8.16
N ILE A 57 -1.98 7.92 9.20
CA ILE A 57 -1.06 7.25 10.12
C ILE A 57 -1.86 6.68 11.29
N LEU A 58 -1.69 5.39 11.58
CA LEU A 58 -2.23 4.72 12.77
C LEU A 58 -1.06 4.35 13.68
N THR A 59 -0.94 5.01 14.83
CA THR A 59 0.20 4.81 15.73
C THR A 59 -0.21 4.64 17.18
N GLY A 60 0.58 3.87 17.94
CA GLY A 60 0.50 3.80 19.39
C GLY A 60 1.19 4.98 20.10
N ASP A 61 1.91 5.83 19.36
CA ASP A 61 2.56 7.01 19.93
C ASP A 61 1.55 8.03 20.44
N ASN A 62 2.04 8.95 21.28
CA ASN A 62 1.21 10.02 21.80
C ASN A 62 0.79 11.03 20.71
N GLU A 63 -0.27 11.77 21.00
CA GLU A 63 -0.90 12.74 20.12
C GLU A 63 0.09 13.78 19.55
N ARG A 64 1.04 14.27 20.36
CA ARG A 64 1.97 15.32 19.93
C ARG A 64 2.97 14.80 18.90
N VAL A 65 3.50 13.61 19.11
CA VAL A 65 4.44 12.96 18.18
C VAL A 65 3.73 12.64 16.86
N ALA A 66 2.53 12.06 16.94
CA ALA A 66 1.73 11.71 15.78
C ALA A 66 1.34 12.95 14.96
N ALA A 67 0.91 14.03 15.63
CA ALA A 67 0.55 15.29 14.97
C ALA A 67 1.73 15.92 14.25
N ALA A 68 2.91 15.99 14.88
CA ALA A 68 4.12 16.53 14.28
C ALA A 68 4.54 15.76 13.02
N LEU A 69 4.47 14.42 13.06
CA LEU A 69 4.77 13.57 11.92
C LEU A 69 3.75 13.77 10.80
N ALA A 70 2.46 13.75 11.13
CA ALA A 70 1.36 13.91 10.18
C ALA A 70 1.40 15.27 9.48
N GLN A 71 1.69 16.35 10.22
CA GLN A 71 1.88 17.68 9.67
C GLN A 71 3.03 17.73 8.67
N LYS A 72 4.18 17.13 9.03
CA LYS A 72 5.37 17.06 8.16
C LYS A 72 5.09 16.31 6.86
N LEU A 73 4.27 15.26 6.91
CA LEU A 73 3.92 14.42 5.76
C LEU A 73 2.66 14.89 5.02
N GLY A 74 1.90 15.81 5.62
CA GLY A 74 0.64 16.30 5.07
C GLY A 74 -0.43 15.22 4.97
N VAL A 75 -0.54 14.35 5.98
CA VAL A 75 -1.50 13.23 6.04
C VAL A 75 -2.33 13.32 7.33
N ASN A 76 -3.43 12.56 7.40
CA ASN A 76 -4.22 12.40 8.62
C ASN A 76 -3.54 11.43 9.59
N TYR A 77 -3.96 11.44 10.86
CA TYR A 77 -3.45 10.50 11.86
C TYR A 77 -4.50 10.13 12.90
N ARG A 78 -4.27 9.00 13.57
CA ARG A 78 -4.89 8.61 14.85
C ARG A 78 -3.78 8.09 15.76
N ALA A 79 -3.72 8.61 16.98
CA ALA A 79 -2.67 8.37 17.97
C ALA A 79 -3.16 7.55 19.16
N ASN A 80 -2.26 7.14 20.05
CA ASN A 80 -2.54 6.37 21.27
C ASN A 80 -3.32 5.07 21.00
N LEU A 81 -3.12 4.43 19.85
CA LEU A 81 -3.88 3.26 19.44
C LEU A 81 -3.27 1.97 20.00
N LEU A 82 -4.14 1.13 20.54
CA LEU A 82 -3.84 -0.28 20.80
C LEU A 82 -4.01 -1.10 19.51
N PRO A 83 -3.49 -2.32 19.43
CA PRO A 83 -3.65 -3.18 18.24
C PRO A 83 -5.12 -3.40 17.85
N GLU A 84 -6.02 -3.59 18.81
CA GLU A 84 -7.46 -3.72 18.60
C GLU A 84 -8.11 -2.47 18.01
N ASP A 85 -7.63 -1.28 18.37
CA ASP A 85 -8.15 -0.02 17.81
C ASP A 85 -7.83 0.10 16.33
N LYS A 86 -6.64 -0.35 15.91
CA LYS A 86 -6.26 -0.38 14.48
C LYS A 86 -7.19 -1.27 13.67
N ILE A 87 -7.57 -2.44 14.23
CA ILE A 87 -8.55 -3.34 13.60
C ILE A 87 -9.92 -2.66 13.48
N ALA A 88 -10.37 -1.99 14.55
CA ALA A 88 -11.66 -1.29 14.57
C ALA A 88 -11.71 -0.18 13.53
N ILE A 89 -10.63 0.59 13.37
CA ILE A 89 -10.50 1.64 12.36
C ILE A 89 -10.56 1.06 10.95
N VAL A 90 -9.87 -0.04 10.68
CA VAL A 90 -9.93 -0.72 9.38
C VAL A 90 -11.37 -1.15 9.06
N LYS A 91 -12.08 -1.76 10.03
CA LYS A 91 -13.48 -2.15 9.90
C LYS A 91 -14.41 -0.96 9.69
N GLU A 92 -14.16 0.15 10.38
CA GLU A 92 -14.91 1.41 10.22
C GLU A 92 -14.87 1.88 8.76
N TYR A 93 -13.68 1.99 8.15
CA TYR A 93 -13.54 2.37 6.75
C TYR A 93 -14.16 1.35 5.79
N GLN A 94 -14.00 0.05 6.05
CA GLN A 94 -14.62 -1.00 5.24
C GLN A 94 -16.16 -0.92 5.28
N SER A 95 -16.76 -0.62 6.45
CA SER A 95 -18.20 -0.46 6.59
C SER A 95 -18.77 0.73 5.83
N GLN A 96 -17.95 1.73 5.57
CA GLN A 96 -18.26 2.90 4.74
C GLN A 96 -18.07 2.63 3.23
N GLY A 97 -17.71 1.41 2.86
CA GLY A 97 -17.52 1.00 1.46
C GLY A 97 -16.12 1.31 0.90
N HIS A 98 -15.16 1.69 1.73
CA HIS A 98 -13.80 1.93 1.30
C HIS A 98 -13.00 0.63 1.15
N ILE A 99 -12.12 0.59 0.16
CA ILE A 99 -11.09 -0.44 0.02
C ILE A 99 -9.86 0.02 0.79
N VAL A 100 -9.56 -0.68 1.88
CA VAL A 100 -8.48 -0.33 2.79
C VAL A 100 -7.21 -1.10 2.43
N VAL A 101 -6.12 -0.36 2.21
CA VAL A 101 -4.76 -0.90 2.15
C VAL A 101 -4.07 -0.56 3.46
N MET A 102 -3.69 -1.57 4.23
CA MET A 102 -2.91 -1.41 5.47
C MET A 102 -1.45 -1.74 5.18
N VAL A 103 -0.55 -0.87 5.62
CA VAL A 103 0.91 -1.08 5.51
C VAL A 103 1.50 -1.04 6.92
N GLY A 104 2.26 -2.04 7.28
CA GLY A 104 2.85 -2.16 8.63
C GLY A 104 4.08 -3.06 8.64
N ASP A 105 4.74 -3.17 9.81
CA ASP A 105 5.92 -4.02 10.02
C ASP A 105 5.58 -5.52 10.17
N GLY A 106 4.30 -5.83 10.34
CA GLY A 106 3.79 -7.21 10.44
C GLY A 106 3.91 -7.85 11.81
N VAL A 107 4.59 -7.27 12.77
CA VAL A 107 4.71 -7.82 14.13
C VAL A 107 3.54 -7.35 14.99
N ASN A 108 3.43 -6.05 15.18
CA ASN A 108 2.36 -5.44 15.99
C ASN A 108 1.08 -5.19 15.18
N ASP A 109 1.20 -5.09 13.87
CA ASP A 109 0.13 -4.76 12.95
C ASP A 109 -0.49 -5.99 12.27
N ALA A 110 0.01 -7.21 12.53
CA ALA A 110 -0.44 -8.44 11.89
C ALA A 110 -1.98 -8.62 11.88
N PRO A 111 -2.71 -8.41 12.98
CA PRO A 111 -4.16 -8.55 12.98
C PRO A 111 -4.86 -7.47 12.12
N ALA A 112 -4.34 -6.23 12.07
CA ALA A 112 -4.87 -5.16 11.25
C ALA A 112 -4.55 -5.37 9.76
N LEU A 113 -3.36 -5.91 9.44
CA LEU A 113 -2.98 -6.32 8.09
C LEU A 113 -3.90 -7.42 7.55
N ALA A 114 -4.19 -8.42 8.36
CA ALA A 114 -5.11 -9.51 7.99
C ALA A 114 -6.56 -9.03 7.82
N GLN A 115 -6.99 -8.03 8.62
CA GLN A 115 -8.33 -7.46 8.53
C GLN A 115 -8.52 -6.60 7.28
N ALA A 116 -7.47 -5.93 6.80
CA ALA A 116 -7.57 -5.01 5.66
C ALA A 116 -7.93 -5.75 4.37
N ASN A 117 -8.52 -5.05 3.38
CA ASN A 117 -8.74 -5.62 2.06
C ASN A 117 -7.42 -6.02 1.39
N ILE A 118 -6.36 -5.24 1.65
CA ILE A 118 -5.00 -5.55 1.23
C ILE A 118 -4.07 -5.17 2.38
N GLY A 119 -3.46 -6.17 3.02
CA GLY A 119 -2.37 -5.99 3.99
C GLY A 119 -1.03 -6.08 3.29
N MET A 120 -0.17 -5.10 3.48
CA MET A 120 1.21 -5.08 2.98
C MET A 120 2.18 -5.08 4.16
N ALA A 121 2.97 -6.13 4.34
CA ALA A 121 4.03 -6.17 5.34
C ALA A 121 5.33 -5.60 4.77
N MET A 122 5.90 -4.63 5.48
CA MET A 122 7.17 -3.98 5.13
C MET A 122 8.33 -4.68 5.83
N GLY A 123 9.43 -4.95 5.10
CA GLY A 123 10.60 -5.59 5.69
C GLY A 123 10.38 -7.05 6.10
N ALA A 124 9.43 -7.74 5.46
CA ALA A 124 9.00 -9.09 5.80
C ALA A 124 10.08 -10.19 5.69
N ALA A 125 11.30 -9.83 5.30
CA ALA A 125 12.42 -10.77 5.12
C ALA A 125 12.84 -11.52 6.40
N GLY A 126 12.24 -11.20 7.57
CA GLY A 126 12.67 -11.73 8.86
C GLY A 126 11.58 -12.25 9.80
N THR A 127 10.30 -12.17 9.48
CA THR A 127 9.25 -12.63 10.40
C THR A 127 8.17 -13.47 9.69
N ASP A 128 8.05 -14.74 10.11
CA ASP A 128 7.00 -15.64 9.62
C ASP A 128 5.59 -15.08 9.87
N VAL A 129 5.40 -14.39 10.99
CA VAL A 129 4.12 -13.77 11.38
C VAL A 129 3.67 -12.69 10.36
N ALA A 130 4.60 -11.88 9.87
CA ALA A 130 4.30 -10.86 8.85
C ALA A 130 3.91 -11.50 7.50
N LEU A 131 4.58 -12.59 7.15
CA LEU A 131 4.29 -13.33 5.91
C LEU A 131 2.92 -14.03 5.95
N GLU A 132 2.50 -14.54 7.11
CA GLU A 132 1.20 -15.18 7.28
C GLU A 132 0.03 -14.19 7.31
N ALA A 133 0.24 -12.99 7.87
CA ALA A 133 -0.82 -12.00 8.06
C ALA A 133 -1.03 -11.10 6.84
N ALA A 134 -0.02 -10.91 5.99
CA ALA A 134 -0.08 -9.95 4.90
C ALA A 134 -0.46 -10.63 3.57
N HIS A 135 -1.20 -9.89 2.73
CA HIS A 135 -1.50 -10.30 1.36
C HIS A 135 -0.30 -10.06 0.43
N ILE A 136 0.54 -9.08 0.75
CA ILE A 136 1.74 -8.70 0.00
C ILE A 136 2.89 -8.51 0.99
N ALA A 137 4.00 -9.20 0.77
CA ALA A 137 5.22 -9.04 1.53
C ALA A 137 6.23 -8.21 0.74
N LEU A 138 6.60 -7.05 1.28
CA LEU A 138 7.66 -6.21 0.74
C LEU A 138 8.97 -6.62 1.42
N MET A 139 9.85 -7.28 0.65
CA MET A 139 11.06 -7.91 1.19
C MET A 139 12.13 -6.92 1.66
N ARG A 140 11.96 -5.64 1.37
CA ARG A 140 12.86 -4.55 1.79
C ARG A 140 12.07 -3.48 2.51
N GLU A 141 12.73 -2.80 3.43
CA GLU A 141 12.18 -1.62 4.11
C GLU A 141 12.33 -0.37 3.24
N ASP A 142 11.65 -0.36 2.12
CA ASP A 142 11.66 0.71 1.13
C ASP A 142 10.23 1.12 0.79
N TRP A 143 9.83 2.31 1.25
CA TRP A 143 8.47 2.81 1.08
C TRP A 143 8.09 3.09 -0.38
N THR A 144 9.06 3.19 -1.29
CA THR A 144 8.77 3.34 -2.73
C THR A 144 8.09 2.10 -3.32
N LEU A 145 8.25 0.94 -2.68
CA LEU A 145 7.62 -0.31 -3.10
C LEU A 145 6.09 -0.30 -2.95
N VAL A 146 5.54 0.50 -2.04
CA VAL A 146 4.07 0.58 -1.83
C VAL A 146 3.37 1.17 -3.06
N PRO A 147 3.69 2.39 -3.52
CA PRO A 147 3.11 2.92 -4.75
C PRO A 147 3.49 2.09 -5.99
N GLU A 148 4.67 1.47 -6.02
CA GLU A 148 5.08 0.60 -7.13
C GLU A 148 4.17 -0.64 -7.23
N ALA A 149 3.87 -1.32 -6.11
CA ALA A 149 2.97 -2.46 -6.08
C ALA A 149 1.56 -2.09 -6.58
N ILE A 150 1.02 -0.95 -6.16
CA ILE A 150 -0.28 -0.44 -6.62
C ILE A 150 -0.25 -0.13 -8.12
N HIS A 151 0.82 0.50 -8.60
CA HIS A 151 1.00 0.81 -10.02
C HIS A 151 1.04 -0.47 -10.87
N ILE A 152 1.83 -1.46 -10.48
CA ILE A 152 1.92 -2.76 -11.16
C ILE A 152 0.55 -3.44 -11.19
N ALA A 153 -0.17 -3.49 -10.06
CA ALA A 153 -1.49 -4.10 -9.98
C ALA A 153 -2.49 -3.43 -10.95
N ARG A 154 -2.53 -2.10 -10.98
CA ARG A 154 -3.41 -1.33 -11.88
C ARG A 154 -3.06 -1.54 -13.36
N ARG A 155 -1.77 -1.57 -13.68
CA ARG A 155 -1.29 -1.83 -15.03
C ARG A 155 -1.67 -3.25 -15.48
N THR A 156 -1.46 -4.24 -14.63
CA THR A 156 -1.86 -5.63 -14.89
C THR A 156 -3.36 -5.73 -15.13
N MET A 157 -4.18 -5.12 -14.26
CA MET A 157 -5.64 -5.12 -14.43
C MET A 157 -6.09 -4.43 -15.72
N ARG A 158 -5.39 -3.39 -16.17
CA ARG A 158 -5.67 -2.74 -17.46
C ARG A 158 -5.41 -3.70 -18.63
N VAL A 159 -4.29 -4.43 -18.61
CA VAL A 159 -3.98 -5.44 -19.62
C VAL A 159 -5.01 -6.56 -19.61
N VAL A 160 -5.37 -7.08 -18.43
CA VAL A 160 -6.40 -8.12 -18.28
C VAL A 160 -7.74 -7.66 -18.85
N LYS A 161 -8.23 -6.47 -18.48
CA LYS A 161 -9.48 -5.92 -19.00
C LYS A 161 -9.45 -5.75 -20.54
N THR A 162 -8.32 -5.29 -21.07
CA THR A 162 -8.15 -5.14 -22.53
C THR A 162 -8.19 -6.49 -23.23
N ASN A 163 -7.53 -7.52 -22.68
CA ASN A 163 -7.55 -8.86 -23.24
C ASN A 163 -8.97 -9.46 -23.22
N ILE A 164 -9.70 -9.31 -22.12
CA ILE A 164 -11.09 -9.79 -21.99
C ILE A 164 -11.99 -9.09 -23.03
N ALA A 165 -11.89 -7.76 -23.12
CA ALA A 165 -12.69 -6.99 -24.10
C ALA A 165 -12.37 -7.40 -25.53
N PHE A 166 -11.09 -7.53 -25.87
CA PHE A 166 -10.64 -8.00 -27.17
C PHE A 166 -11.20 -9.38 -27.52
N THR A 167 -11.07 -10.34 -26.60
CA THR A 167 -11.57 -11.71 -26.80
C THR A 167 -13.09 -11.75 -26.94
N ALA A 168 -13.82 -10.98 -26.13
CA ALA A 168 -15.27 -10.90 -26.21
C ALA A 168 -15.75 -10.35 -27.56
N ILE A 169 -15.15 -9.27 -28.05
CA ILE A 169 -15.47 -8.67 -29.36
C ILE A 169 -15.13 -9.65 -30.47
N TYR A 170 -13.95 -10.24 -30.42
CA TYR A 170 -13.50 -11.20 -31.43
C TYR A 170 -14.45 -12.41 -31.53
N ASN A 171 -14.82 -12.99 -30.41
CA ASN A 171 -15.73 -14.14 -30.36
C ASN A 171 -17.13 -13.78 -30.81
N LEU A 172 -17.65 -12.59 -30.44
CA LEU A 172 -18.95 -12.11 -30.88
C LEU A 172 -18.99 -11.93 -32.41
N LEU A 173 -17.94 -11.35 -32.99
CA LEU A 173 -17.82 -11.19 -34.43
C LEU A 173 -17.73 -12.55 -35.16
N GLY A 174 -16.88 -13.45 -34.64
CA GLY A 174 -16.72 -14.79 -35.22
C GLY A 174 -18.02 -15.61 -35.20
N LEU A 175 -18.73 -15.57 -34.05
CA LEU A 175 -20.02 -16.23 -33.89
C LEU A 175 -21.08 -15.66 -34.85
N THR A 176 -21.12 -14.32 -34.97
CA THR A 176 -22.04 -13.66 -35.88
C THR A 176 -21.78 -14.07 -37.34
N LEU A 177 -20.52 -14.01 -37.78
CA LEU A 177 -20.15 -14.43 -39.15
C LEU A 177 -20.47 -15.90 -39.43
N ALA A 178 -20.27 -16.77 -38.44
CA ALA A 178 -20.62 -18.18 -38.55
C ALA A 178 -22.14 -18.40 -38.64
N ALA A 179 -22.94 -17.66 -37.83
CA ALA A 179 -24.40 -17.74 -37.83
C ALA A 179 -25.01 -17.32 -39.17
N PHE A 180 -24.39 -16.36 -39.85
CA PHE A 180 -24.81 -15.95 -41.21
C PHE A 180 -24.22 -16.83 -42.33
N GLY A 181 -23.48 -17.89 -42.01
CA GLY A 181 -22.90 -18.81 -43.01
C GLY A 181 -21.72 -18.21 -43.77
N ILE A 182 -21.19 -17.02 -43.34
CA ILE A 182 -20.08 -16.33 -44.00
C ILE A 182 -18.74 -17.00 -43.66
N LEU A 183 -18.63 -17.58 -42.46
CA LEU A 183 -17.40 -18.21 -41.94
C LEU A 183 -17.52 -19.73 -42.03
N PRO A 184 -16.81 -20.43 -42.94
CA PRO A 184 -16.77 -21.87 -43.02
C PRO A 184 -16.16 -22.49 -41.76
N PRO A 185 -16.58 -23.71 -41.31
CA PRO A 185 -16.11 -24.32 -40.08
C PRO A 185 -14.58 -24.48 -40.01
N ILE A 186 -13.93 -24.78 -41.12
CA ILE A 186 -12.46 -24.94 -41.20
C ILE A 186 -11.76 -23.61 -40.90
N LEU A 187 -12.25 -22.50 -41.44
CA LEU A 187 -11.69 -21.18 -41.17
C LEU A 187 -12.01 -20.68 -39.77
N ALA A 188 -13.18 -21.02 -39.22
CA ALA A 188 -13.54 -20.73 -37.85
C ALA A 188 -12.57 -21.43 -36.86
N ALA A 189 -12.28 -22.71 -37.10
CA ALA A 189 -11.32 -23.46 -36.28
C ALA A 189 -9.90 -22.88 -36.36
N ALA A 190 -9.43 -22.51 -37.55
CA ALA A 190 -8.11 -21.88 -37.72
C ALA A 190 -8.03 -20.48 -37.05
N ALA A 191 -9.11 -19.71 -37.15
CA ALA A 191 -9.17 -18.37 -36.56
C ALA A 191 -9.23 -18.39 -35.02
N GLN A 192 -9.63 -19.49 -34.39
CA GLN A 192 -9.76 -19.59 -32.94
C GLN A 192 -8.45 -19.36 -32.17
N SER A 193 -7.29 -19.59 -32.78
CA SER A 193 -5.98 -19.40 -32.16
C SER A 193 -5.46 -17.94 -32.27
N LEU A 194 -6.08 -17.09 -33.07
CA LEU A 194 -5.62 -15.71 -33.27
C LEU A 194 -5.74 -14.84 -32.01
N PRO A 195 -6.84 -14.92 -31.22
CA PRO A 195 -6.93 -14.17 -29.95
C PRO A 195 -5.81 -14.50 -28.97
N ASP A 196 -5.38 -15.76 -28.90
CA ASP A 196 -4.33 -16.20 -27.98
C ASP A 196 -3.00 -15.52 -28.29
N LEU A 197 -2.64 -15.37 -29.56
CA LEU A 197 -1.46 -14.63 -29.99
C LEU A 197 -1.58 -13.14 -29.63
N GLY A 198 -2.74 -12.54 -29.81
CA GLY A 198 -3.02 -11.16 -29.45
C GLY A 198 -2.90 -10.93 -27.93
N ILE A 199 -3.46 -11.82 -27.12
CA ILE A 199 -3.38 -11.83 -25.67
C ILE A 199 -1.91 -11.97 -25.21
N LEU A 200 -1.17 -12.90 -25.79
CA LEU A 200 0.24 -13.12 -25.47
C LEU A 200 1.07 -11.87 -25.80
N ALA A 201 0.90 -11.30 -26.98
CA ALA A 201 1.58 -10.09 -27.42
C ALA A 201 1.26 -8.88 -26.53
N ASN A 202 0.00 -8.68 -26.13
CA ASN A 202 -0.39 -7.60 -25.22
C ASN A 202 0.15 -7.84 -23.80
N SER A 203 0.11 -9.07 -23.30
CA SER A 203 0.59 -9.43 -21.95
C SER A 203 2.11 -9.31 -21.85
N SER A 204 2.86 -9.57 -22.94
CA SER A 204 4.32 -9.41 -22.95
C SER A 204 4.79 -7.97 -22.65
N ARG A 205 3.90 -6.98 -22.84
CA ARG A 205 4.18 -5.57 -22.45
C ARG A 205 4.35 -5.39 -20.96
N LEU A 206 3.85 -6.33 -20.13
CA LEU A 206 4.08 -6.32 -18.68
C LEU A 206 5.53 -6.64 -18.30
N LEU A 207 6.27 -7.34 -19.15
CA LEU A 207 7.69 -7.65 -18.92
C LEU A 207 8.58 -6.40 -19.01
N ARG A 208 8.10 -5.33 -19.66
CA ARG A 208 8.78 -4.03 -19.70
C ARG A 208 8.26 -3.15 -18.57
N LEU A 209 8.68 -3.46 -17.34
CA LEU A 209 8.33 -2.67 -16.14
C LEU A 209 9.03 -1.31 -16.22
N LYS A 210 8.26 -0.23 -16.43
CA LYS A 210 8.68 1.13 -16.10
C LYS A 210 8.30 1.40 -14.65
N ARG A 211 9.21 1.94 -13.85
CA ARG A 211 8.93 2.35 -12.47
C ARG A 211 7.89 3.46 -12.42
N ALA A 212 7.06 3.48 -11.36
CA ALA A 212 6.00 4.46 -11.18
C ALA A 212 6.49 5.93 -11.26
N ASN A 213 7.74 6.19 -10.90
CA ASN A 213 8.38 7.51 -10.97
C ASN A 213 8.71 8.00 -12.38
N GLU A 214 8.68 7.15 -13.40
CA GLU A 214 9.01 7.52 -14.78
C GLU A 214 7.79 7.94 -15.60
N GLU A 215 6.57 7.60 -15.14
CA GLU A 215 5.32 7.98 -15.81
C GLU A 215 4.76 9.33 -15.33
N SER A 216 5.32 9.94 -14.28
CA SER A 216 4.87 11.23 -13.71
C SER A 216 5.69 12.44 -14.22
N LYS A 217 6.57 12.24 -15.17
CA LYS A 217 7.29 13.28 -15.93
C LYS A 217 6.72 13.35 -17.34
#